data_b3a9a91e41b007d9a9d2ef17c7fba238
#
_entry.id   b3a9a91e41b007d9a9d2ef17c7fba238
#
_cell.length_a   1.000
_cell.length_b   1.000
_cell.length_c   1.000
_cell.angle_alpha   90.00
_cell.angle_beta   90.00
_cell.angle_gamma   90.00
#
_symmetry.space_group_name_H-M   'P 1'
#
loop_
_entity.id
_entity.type
_entity.pdbx_description
1 polymer ?
#
loop_
_entity_poly.entity_id
_entity_poly.type
_entity_poly.pdbx_seq_one_letter_code
_entity_poly.pdbx_strand_id
1 'polypeptide(L)' 'MNYFVYILFSHKLNRYYIGQTIDLEERLKQHNSGFYDDASTKGSNDWNFFGV' A
#
# COMPACT_ATOMS: atom_id res chain seq x y z
N MET A 1 9.16 -4.27 19.23
CA MET A 1 8.93 -4.31 17.78
C MET A 1 8.15 -3.07 17.37
N ASN A 2 8.62 -2.35 16.37
CA ASN A 2 8.03 -1.08 15.97
C ASN A 2 7.19 -1.25 14.71
N TYR A 3 6.02 -0.63 14.71
CA TYR A 3 5.18 -0.56 13.53
C TYR A 3 5.28 0.82 12.92
N PHE A 4 5.23 0.85 11.59
CA PHE A 4 5.15 2.11 10.84
C PHE A 4 3.73 2.26 10.31
N VAL A 5 3.15 3.44 10.51
CA VAL A 5 1.90 3.80 9.84
C VAL A 5 2.28 4.45 8.52
N TYR A 6 1.69 4.01 7.43
CA TYR A 6 2.04 4.49 6.12
C TYR A 6 0.79 4.84 5.33
N ILE A 7 0.96 5.74 4.37
CA ILE A 7 -0.11 6.15 3.46
C ILE A 7 0.38 5.88 2.03
N LEU A 8 -0.40 5.13 1.28
CA LEU A 8 -0.14 4.87 -0.12
C LEU A 8 -1.12 5.67 -0.97
N PHE A 9 -0.68 6.04 -2.16
CA PHE A 9 -1.53 6.71 -3.13
C PHE A 9 -1.41 6.02 -4.49
N SER A 10 -2.55 5.84 -5.16
CA SER A 10 -2.61 5.31 -6.51
C SER A 10 -3.17 6.38 -7.44
N HIS A 11 -2.38 6.80 -8.42
CA HIS A 11 -2.84 7.75 -9.45
C HIS A 11 -3.94 7.15 -10.30
N LYS A 12 -3.82 5.86 -10.61
CA LYS A 12 -4.79 5.16 -11.44
C LYS A 12 -6.17 5.15 -10.82
N LEU A 13 -6.24 4.89 -9.52
CA LEU A 13 -7.51 4.82 -8.79
C LEU A 13 -7.88 6.15 -8.14
N ASN A 14 -6.95 7.08 -8.06
CA ASN A 14 -7.11 8.36 -7.36
C ASN A 14 -7.58 8.12 -5.92
N ARG A 15 -6.91 7.18 -5.24
CA ARG A 15 -7.29 6.76 -3.89
C ARG A 15 -6.08 6.65 -2.99
N TYR A 16 -6.35 6.78 -1.69
CA TYR A 16 -5.36 6.60 -0.63
C TYR A 16 -5.66 5.31 0.11
N TYR A 17 -4.60 4.69 0.61
CA TYR A 17 -4.70 3.55 1.49
C TYR A 17 -3.82 3.80 2.71
N ILE A 18 -4.37 3.60 3.91
CA ILE A 18 -3.65 3.78 5.15
C ILE A 18 -3.50 2.41 5.81
N GLY A 19 -2.26 2.08 6.21
CA GLY A 19 -2.00 0.80 6.85
C GLY A 19 -0.86 0.90 7.83
N GLN A 20 -0.50 -0.23 8.43
CA GLN A 20 0.64 -0.31 9.32
C GLN A 20 1.40 -1.60 9.07
N THR A 21 2.71 -1.55 9.26
CA THR A 21 3.58 -2.70 9.01
C THR A 21 4.90 -2.53 9.72
N ILE A 22 5.61 -3.64 9.91
CA ILE A 22 6.99 -3.61 10.39
C ILE A 22 7.97 -3.57 9.22
N ASP A 23 7.52 -3.79 7.99
CA ASP A 23 8.37 -3.81 6.81
C ASP A 23 7.67 -3.06 5.67
N LEU A 24 8.06 -1.81 5.47
CA LEU A 24 7.43 -0.93 4.49
C LEU A 24 7.66 -1.40 3.04
N GLU A 25 8.88 -1.82 2.72
CA GLU A 25 9.20 -2.23 1.35
C GLU A 25 8.41 -3.47 0.95
N GLU A 26 8.36 -4.45 1.81
CA GLU A 26 7.64 -5.69 1.53
C GLU A 26 6.15 -5.40 1.37
N ARG A 27 5.60 -4.53 2.21
CA ARG A 27 4.18 -4.21 2.15
C ARG A 27 3.82 -3.52 0.85
N LEU A 28 4.67 -2.58 0.39
CA LEU A 28 4.43 -1.90 -0.87
C LEU A 28 4.45 -2.89 -2.04
N LYS A 29 5.40 -3.81 -2.04
CA LYS A 29 5.46 -4.84 -3.07
C LYS A 29 4.21 -5.68 -3.08
N GLN A 30 3.69 -6.04 -1.91
CA GLN A 30 2.49 -6.85 -1.81
C GLN A 30 1.27 -6.13 -2.38
N HIS A 31 1.13 -4.84 -2.12
CA HIS A 31 0.03 -4.06 -2.67
C HIS A 31 0.10 -3.98 -4.20
N ASN A 32 1.30 -3.81 -4.74
CA ASN A 32 1.50 -3.67 -6.18
C ASN A 32 1.46 -5.00 -6.93
N SER A 33 1.66 -6.11 -6.23
CA SER A 33 1.67 -7.44 -6.86
C SER A 33 0.30 -8.11 -6.90
N GLY A 34 -0.73 -7.47 -6.32
CA GLY A 34 -2.05 -8.07 -6.25
C GLY A 34 -2.18 -9.11 -5.15
N PHE A 35 -1.28 -9.10 -4.19
CA PHE A 35 -1.29 -10.05 -3.07
C PHE A 35 -2.59 -10.00 -2.29
N TYR A 36 -3.15 -8.81 -2.12
CA TYR A 36 -4.40 -8.61 -1.41
C TYR A 36 -5.54 -8.51 -2.42
N ASP A 37 -6.15 -9.64 -2.73
CA ASP A 37 -7.17 -9.67 -3.78
C ASP A 37 -8.52 -9.11 -3.34
N ASP A 38 -8.75 -8.99 -2.04
CA ASP A 38 -10.00 -8.41 -1.50
C ASP A 38 -9.77 -7.03 -0.87
N ALA A 39 -8.57 -6.50 -0.97
CA ALA A 39 -8.25 -5.21 -0.36
C ALA A 39 -8.61 -4.06 -1.30
N SER A 40 -8.72 -2.86 -0.74
CA SER A 40 -9.01 -1.66 -1.50
C SER A 40 -7.89 -1.30 -2.50
N THR A 41 -6.74 -1.94 -2.38
CA THR A 41 -5.61 -1.74 -3.30
C THR A 41 -5.69 -2.63 -4.53
N LYS A 42 -6.65 -3.54 -4.60
CA LYS A 42 -6.84 -4.40 -5.75
C LYS A 42 -7.21 -3.57 -6.99
N GLY A 43 -6.70 -3.96 -8.12
CA GLY A 43 -7.01 -3.30 -9.40
C GLY A 43 -6.01 -2.25 -9.79
N SER A 44 -4.99 -2.03 -8.99
CA SER A 44 -3.91 -1.11 -9.33
C SER A 44 -2.58 -1.68 -8.87
N ASN A 45 -1.53 -1.36 -9.59
CA ASN A 45 -0.17 -1.72 -9.24
C ASN A 45 0.77 -0.52 -9.24
N ASP A 46 0.20 0.68 -9.12
CA ASP A 46 0.97 1.93 -9.13
C ASP A 46 1.02 2.60 -7.76
N TRP A 47 0.83 1.83 -6.70
CA TRP A 47 0.86 2.35 -5.34
C TRP A 47 2.25 2.85 -4.98
N ASN A 48 2.29 4.04 -4.41
CA ASN A 48 3.52 4.65 -3.90
C ASN A 48 3.28 5.24 -2.53
N PHE A 49 4.33 5.37 -1.75
CA PHE A 49 4.20 6.02 -0.45
C PHE A 49 3.89 7.49 -0.63
N PHE A 50 2.81 7.92 0.00
CA PHE A 50 2.46 9.33 0.09
C PHE A 50 3.02 9.92 1.38
N GLY A 51 3.03 9.11 2.44
CA GLY A 51 3.60 9.50 3.72
C GLY A 51 3.81 8.28 4.61
N VAL A 52 4.61 8.47 5.63
CA VAL A 52 4.93 7.40 6.59
C VAL A 52 4.79 7.90 8.01
#